data_c3d9422482c7c603fdc2dc8ed4cf7808
#
_entry.id   c3d9422482c7c603fdc2dc8ed4cf7808
#
_cell.length_a   1.000
_cell.length_b   1.000
_cell.length_c   1.000
_cell.angle_alpha   90.00
_cell.angle_beta   90.00
_cell.angle_gamma   90.00
#
_symmetry.space_group_name_H-M   'P 1'
#
loop_
_entity.id
_entity.type
_entity.pdbx_description
1 polymer ?
#
loop_
_entity_poly.entity_id
_entity_poly.type
_entity_poly.pdbx_seq_one_letter_code
_entity_poly.pdbx_strand_id
1 'polypeptide(L)' 'MFYYTYVLKSSKDNKLYVGWTPDIRKRIKDHNLGLVPSTKARKPLKLVFYEAFINRKDAIFREK' A
#
# COMPACT_ATOMS: atom_id res chain seq x y z
N MET A 1 0.20 15.08 -10.71
CA MET A 1 -0.22 13.77 -10.21
C MET A 1 0.98 12.98 -9.72
N PHE A 2 0.84 12.30 -8.60
CA PHE A 2 1.92 11.49 -8.06
C PHE A 2 1.56 10.02 -8.07
N TYR A 3 2.60 9.18 -8.05
CA TYR A 3 2.48 7.74 -7.85
C TYR A 3 3.20 7.42 -6.55
N TYR A 4 2.64 6.52 -5.76
CA TYR A 4 3.12 6.26 -4.41
C TYR A 4 3.58 4.82 -4.27
N THR A 5 4.73 4.64 -3.61
CA THR A 5 5.12 3.36 -3.06
C THR A 5 4.82 3.44 -1.57
N TYR A 6 4.11 2.46 -1.04
CA TYR A 6 3.64 2.51 0.34
C TYR A 6 3.92 1.20 1.06
N VAL A 7 4.02 1.30 2.38
CA VAL A 7 4.20 0.15 3.25
C VAL A 7 3.07 0.14 4.28
N LEU A 8 2.35 -0.96 4.35
CA LEU A 8 1.30 -1.18 5.33
C LEU A 8 1.77 -2.21 6.34
N LYS A 9 1.34 -2.05 7.59
CA LYS A 9 1.59 -3.02 8.64
C LYS A 9 0.27 -3.62 9.09
N SER A 10 0.19 -4.95 9.09
CA SER A 10 -0.98 -5.66 9.58
C SER A 10 -0.99 -5.65 11.11
N SER A 11 -2.12 -5.24 11.69
CA SER A 11 -2.30 -5.34 13.14
C SER A 11 -2.55 -6.77 13.59
N LYS A 12 -2.87 -7.66 12.65
CA LYS A 12 -3.17 -9.05 12.95
C LYS A 12 -1.92 -9.92 13.11
N ASP A 13 -0.94 -9.73 12.21
CA ASP A 13 0.27 -10.56 12.20
C ASP A 13 1.56 -9.76 12.30
N ASN A 14 1.48 -8.42 12.39
CA ASN A 14 2.62 -7.50 12.46
C ASN A 14 3.55 -7.55 11.24
N LYS A 15 3.13 -8.19 10.16
CA LYS A 15 3.92 -8.26 8.94
C LYS A 15 3.65 -7.07 8.05
N LEU A 16 4.61 -6.77 7.18
CA LEU A 16 4.55 -5.63 6.26
C LEU A 16 4.05 -6.07 4.88
N TYR A 17 3.39 -5.15 4.20
CA TYR A 17 2.98 -5.30 2.82
C TYR A 17 3.42 -4.07 2.05
N VAL A 18 4.11 -4.27 0.93
CA VAL A 18 4.60 -3.16 0.07
C VAL A 18 3.81 -3.16 -1.23
N GLY A 19 3.34 -1.99 -1.64
CA GLY A 19 2.62 -1.84 -2.88
C GLY A 19 2.86 -0.48 -3.51
N TRP A 20 2.26 -0.26 -4.67
CA TRP A 20 2.29 1.06 -5.32
C TRP A 20 0.89 1.41 -5.82
N THR A 21 0.60 2.72 -5.92
CA THR A 21 -0.71 3.17 -6.35
C THR A 21 -0.65 4.63 -6.81
N PRO A 22 -1.47 5.04 -7.78
CA PRO A 22 -1.65 6.46 -8.11
C PRO A 22 -2.60 7.17 -7.14
N ASP A 23 -3.33 6.43 -6.29
CA ASP A 23 -4.28 7.00 -5.34
C ASP A 23 -4.13 6.30 -3.98
N ILE A 24 -3.27 6.85 -3.13
CA ILE A 24 -2.93 6.22 -1.86
C ILE A 24 -4.10 6.14 -0.88
N ARG A 25 -4.94 7.17 -0.83
CA ARG A 25 -6.09 7.16 0.09
C ARG A 25 -7.07 6.06 -0.26
N LYS A 26 -7.41 5.98 -1.54
CA LYS A 26 -8.33 4.95 -2.02
C LYS A 26 -7.76 3.56 -1.80
N ARG A 27 -6.48 3.38 -2.07
CA ARG A 27 -5.83 2.07 -1.96
C ARG A 27 -5.79 1.56 -0.52
N ILE A 28 -5.48 2.45 0.44
CA ILE A 28 -5.50 2.09 1.85
C ILE A 28 -6.91 1.69 2.29
N LYS A 29 -7.91 2.44 1.85
CA LYS A 29 -9.30 2.13 2.13
C LYS A 29 -9.69 0.76 1.56
N ASP A 30 -9.28 0.47 0.32
CA ASP A 30 -9.56 -0.81 -0.33
C ASP A 30 -8.94 -1.97 0.46
N HIS A 31 -7.71 -1.82 0.94
CA HIS A 31 -7.08 -2.84 1.77
C HIS A 31 -7.91 -3.13 3.03
N ASN A 32 -8.37 -2.09 3.72
CA ASN A 32 -9.11 -2.25 4.97
C ASN A 32 -10.56 -2.67 4.77
N LEU A 33 -11.09 -2.52 3.55
CA LEU A 33 -12.41 -3.06 3.20
C LEU A 33 -12.36 -4.52 2.75
N GLY A 34 -11.14 -5.09 2.66
CA GLY A 34 -10.97 -6.47 2.22
C GLY A 34 -11.08 -6.66 0.72
N LEU A 35 -10.90 -5.58 -0.07
CA LEU A 35 -11.03 -5.63 -1.52
C LEU A 35 -9.74 -6.05 -2.22
N VAL A 36 -8.62 -6.14 -1.49
CA VAL A 36 -7.34 -6.55 -2.03
C VAL A 36 -7.08 -7.98 -1.57
N PRO A 37 -7.13 -8.96 -2.48
CA PRO A 37 -7.04 -10.39 -2.09
C PRO A 37 -5.80 -10.73 -1.27
N SER A 38 -4.65 -10.14 -1.60
CA SER A 38 -3.38 -10.48 -0.92
C SER A 38 -3.35 -10.02 0.55
N THR A 39 -4.19 -9.06 0.95
CA THR A 39 -4.21 -8.55 2.33
C THR A 39 -5.54 -8.74 3.03
N LYS A 40 -6.52 -9.34 2.36
CA LYS A 40 -7.87 -9.51 2.88
C LYS A 40 -7.89 -10.17 4.27
N ALA A 41 -7.08 -11.21 4.45
CA ALA A 41 -7.02 -11.94 5.71
C ALA A 41 -6.11 -11.29 6.75
N ARG A 42 -5.46 -10.17 6.41
CA ARG A 42 -4.46 -9.52 7.24
C ARG A 42 -4.90 -8.16 7.77
N LYS A 43 -6.12 -7.75 7.50
CA LYS A 43 -6.64 -6.46 7.98
C LYS A 43 -6.90 -6.51 9.49
N PRO A 44 -6.85 -5.39 10.20
CA PRO A 44 -6.68 -4.04 9.67
C PRO A 44 -5.22 -3.75 9.34
N LEU A 45 -5.04 -2.88 8.35
CA LEU A 45 -3.73 -2.50 7.83
C LEU A 45 -3.51 -1.01 8.05
N LYS A 46 -2.34 -0.66 8.57
CA LYS A 46 -1.98 0.70 8.89
C LYS A 46 -0.85 1.18 7.99
N LEU A 47 -0.99 2.37 7.42
CA LEU A 47 0.09 2.99 6.65
C LEU A 47 1.20 3.40 7.60
N VAL A 48 2.42 2.87 7.39
CA VAL A 48 3.57 3.18 8.22
C VAL A 48 4.65 3.94 7.46
N PHE A 49 4.63 3.90 6.13
CA PHE A 49 5.60 4.60 5.30
C PHE A 49 5.09 4.75 3.88
N TYR A 50 5.44 5.87 3.23
CA TYR A 50 5.20 6.00 1.79
C TYR A 50 6.19 6.99 1.18
N GLU A 51 6.41 6.83 -0.13
CA GLU A 51 7.18 7.75 -0.96
C GLU A 51 6.34 8.15 -2.16
N ALA A 52 6.42 9.43 -2.55
CA ALA A 52 5.70 9.95 -3.71
C ALA A 52 6.67 10.15 -4.86
N PHE A 53 6.27 9.72 -6.05
CA PHE A 53 7.07 9.82 -7.27
C PHE A 53 6.25 10.48 -8.37
N ILE A 54 6.91 11.28 -9.20
CA ILE A 54 6.27 11.88 -10.36
C ILE A 54 6.03 10.83 -11.44
N ASN A 55 6.96 9.88 -11.59
CA ASN A 55 6.91 8.84 -12.61
C ASN A 55 6.42 7.52 -12.03
N ARG A 56 5.47 6.89 -12.73
CA ARG A 56 4.95 5.58 -12.33
C ARG A 56 6.04 4.52 -12.27
N LYS A 57 6.99 4.55 -13.20
CA LYS A 57 8.10 3.59 -13.23
C LYS A 57 8.92 3.62 -11.94
N ASP A 58 9.15 4.81 -11.39
CA ASP A 58 9.93 4.95 -10.17
C ASP A 58 9.19 4.33 -8.97
N ALA A 59 7.89 4.53 -8.88
CA ALA A 59 7.08 3.94 -7.82
C ALA A 59 7.09 2.41 -7.89
N ILE A 60 6.94 1.86 -9.09
CA ILE A 60 6.95 0.41 -9.31
C ILE A 60 8.32 -0.18 -8.99
N PHE A 61 9.38 0.50 -9.42
CA PHE A 61 10.74 0.04 -9.14
C PHE A 61 11.03 0.03 -7.66
N ARG A 62 10.60 1.05 -6.95
CA ARG A 62 10.82 1.17 -5.50
C ARG A 62 10.06 0.12 -4.70
N GLU A 63 8.91 -0.29 -5.21
CA GLU A 63 8.06 -1.28 -4.56
C GLU A 63 8.73 -2.67 -4.50
N LYS A 64 9.62 -2.94 -5.45
CA LYS A 64 10.36 -4.19 -5.45
C LYS A 64 11.47 -4.14 -4.41
#